data_e9dded6ad4596831153494c809c648e5
#
_entry.id   e9dded6ad4596831153494c809c648e5
#
_cell.length_a   1.000
_cell.length_b   1.000
_cell.length_c   1.000
_cell.angle_alpha   90.00
_cell.angle_beta   90.00
_cell.angle_gamma   90.00
#
_symmetry.space_group_name_H-M   'P 1'
#
loop_
_entity.id
_entity.type
_entity.pdbx_description
1 polymer ?
#
loop_
_entity_poly.entity_id
_entity_poly.type
_entity_poly.pdbx_seq_one_letter_code
_entity_poly.pdbx_strand_id
1 'polypeptide(L)'
;MPPSSPELPLAGRRIVVTRPAGQAEHLATRLVDLGAVPLFFPVLTILPCANITPVIDAAIALDSYDLAVFVSPNAIEKTLDIILPRRAWPEKLRCIVLGKMSEKALRCRGINNVISPAL
;
A
#
# COMPACT_ATOMS: atom_id res chain seq x y z
N MET A 1 -29.33 23.53 31.27
CA MET A 1 -28.63 23.33 29.99
C MET A 1 -28.00 21.96 30.04
N PRO A 2 -28.40 21.04 29.17
CA PRO A 2 -27.65 19.81 29.04
C PRO A 2 -26.23 20.15 28.54
N PRO A 3 -25.20 19.45 29.01
CA PRO A 3 -23.88 19.65 28.47
C PRO A 3 -23.90 19.38 26.95
N SER A 4 -23.47 20.35 26.16
CA SER A 4 -23.29 20.14 24.72
C SER A 4 -22.34 18.97 24.53
N SER A 5 -22.79 17.93 23.82
CA SER A 5 -21.92 16.85 23.44
C SER A 5 -20.71 17.45 22.73
N PRO A 6 -19.49 17.00 23.03
CA PRO A 6 -18.32 17.56 22.37
C PRO A 6 -18.47 17.41 20.86
N GLU A 7 -18.36 18.52 20.16
CA GLU A 7 -18.43 18.54 18.70
C GLU A 7 -17.26 17.72 18.13
N LEU A 8 -17.54 16.82 17.18
CA LEU A 8 -16.52 15.99 16.57
C LEU A 8 -15.49 16.88 15.83
N PRO A 9 -14.20 16.53 15.83
CA PRO A 9 -13.12 17.38 15.30
C PRO A 9 -13.32 17.85 13.87
N LEU A 10 -14.01 17.05 13.05
CA LEU A 10 -14.26 17.33 11.63
C LEU A 10 -15.77 17.52 11.33
N ALA A 11 -16.57 17.84 12.34
CA ALA A 11 -18.02 17.98 12.17
C ALA A 11 -18.39 18.90 11.00
N GLY A 12 -19.19 18.37 10.07
CA GLY A 12 -19.67 19.08 8.89
C GLY A 12 -18.61 19.41 7.83
N ARG A 13 -17.36 19.00 8.01
CA ARG A 13 -16.31 19.23 7.00
C ARG A 13 -16.49 18.29 5.81
N ARG A 14 -16.45 18.85 4.61
CA ARG A 14 -16.47 18.11 3.36
C ARG A 14 -15.04 17.87 2.91
N ILE A 15 -14.64 16.59 2.80
CA ILE A 15 -13.26 16.20 2.50
C ILE A 15 -13.23 15.35 1.23
N VAL A 16 -12.50 15.80 0.23
CA VAL A 16 -12.32 15.06 -1.02
C VAL A 16 -11.30 13.95 -0.81
N VAL A 17 -11.68 12.72 -1.14
CA VAL A 17 -10.83 11.54 -1.05
C VAL A 17 -10.44 11.10 -2.46
N THR A 18 -9.16 11.26 -2.80
CA THR A 18 -8.65 11.02 -4.16
C THR A 18 -7.99 9.66 -4.34
N ARG A 19 -7.95 8.83 -3.30
CA ARG A 19 -7.37 7.48 -3.38
C ARG A 19 -8.11 6.60 -4.41
N PRO A 20 -7.42 5.59 -4.99
CA PRO A 20 -8.07 4.64 -5.88
C PRO A 20 -9.29 4.00 -5.24
N ALA A 21 -10.30 3.70 -6.06
CA ALA A 21 -11.47 2.96 -5.62
C ALA A 21 -11.02 1.60 -5.01
N GLY A 22 -11.67 1.17 -3.94
CA GLY A 22 -11.28 -0.04 -3.20
C GLY A 22 -10.15 0.15 -2.18
N GLN A 23 -9.50 1.32 -2.14
CA GLN A 23 -8.42 1.64 -1.19
C GLN A 23 -8.75 2.84 -0.30
N ALA A 24 -9.93 3.42 -0.46
CA ALA A 24 -10.35 4.62 0.24
C ALA A 24 -11.23 4.34 1.47
N GLU A 25 -11.74 3.12 1.63
CA GLU A 25 -12.77 2.80 2.62
C GLU A 25 -12.30 3.03 4.06
N HIS A 26 -11.09 2.60 4.39
CA HIS A 26 -10.56 2.79 5.75
C HIS A 26 -10.43 4.27 6.10
N LEU A 27 -9.91 5.09 5.17
CA LEU A 27 -9.82 6.55 5.37
C LEU A 27 -11.21 7.16 5.48
N ALA A 28 -12.14 6.78 4.61
CA ALA A 28 -13.51 7.30 4.61
C ALA A 28 -14.21 6.99 5.94
N THR A 29 -14.10 5.77 6.45
CA THR A 29 -14.66 5.38 7.75
C THR A 29 -14.10 6.26 8.87
N ARG A 30 -12.77 6.46 8.90
CA ARG A 30 -12.13 7.32 9.91
C ARG A 30 -12.61 8.78 9.82
N LEU A 31 -12.80 9.29 8.62
CA LEU A 31 -13.31 10.65 8.42
C LEU A 31 -14.76 10.79 8.91
N VAL A 32 -15.61 9.81 8.63
CA VAL A 32 -17.00 9.77 9.13
C VAL A 32 -17.04 9.70 10.64
N ASP A 33 -16.21 8.86 11.27
CA ASP A 33 -16.12 8.74 12.74
C ASP A 33 -15.73 10.09 13.40
N LEU A 34 -14.99 10.93 12.68
CA LEU A 34 -14.60 12.27 13.11
C LEU A 34 -15.62 13.36 12.73
N GLY A 35 -16.74 12.98 12.12
CA GLY A 35 -17.83 13.89 11.75
C GLY A 35 -17.73 14.50 10.36
N ALA A 36 -16.77 14.11 9.55
CA ALA A 36 -16.62 14.61 8.19
C ALA A 36 -17.59 13.94 7.21
N VAL A 37 -17.78 14.61 6.06
CA VAL A 37 -18.48 14.07 4.90
C VAL A 37 -17.44 13.80 3.80
N PRO A 38 -17.01 12.53 3.62
CA PRO A 38 -16.06 12.20 2.56
C PRO A 38 -16.72 12.26 1.18
N LEU A 39 -16.02 12.87 0.23
CA LEU A 39 -16.42 12.95 -1.18
C LEU A 39 -15.40 12.17 -2.00
N PHE A 40 -15.83 11.06 -2.58
CA PHE A 40 -14.93 10.20 -3.37
C PHE A 40 -14.70 10.80 -4.76
N PHE A 41 -13.43 11.04 -5.06
CA PHE A 41 -12.97 11.52 -6.35
C PHE A 41 -11.69 10.80 -6.75
N PRO A 42 -11.74 9.47 -7.05
CA PRO A 42 -10.55 8.71 -7.43
C PRO A 42 -9.93 9.29 -8.71
N VAL A 43 -8.64 9.63 -8.66
CA VAL A 43 -7.93 10.28 -9.77
C VAL A 43 -7.06 9.31 -10.55
N LEU A 44 -6.93 8.06 -10.08
CA LEU A 44 -6.20 7.00 -10.79
C LEU A 44 -6.78 5.63 -10.47
N THR A 45 -6.52 4.69 -11.37
CA THR A 45 -6.93 3.29 -11.23
C THR A 45 -5.69 2.41 -11.29
N ILE A 46 -5.58 1.46 -10.36
CA ILE A 46 -4.50 0.47 -10.37
C ILE A 46 -4.94 -0.71 -11.25
N LEU A 47 -4.26 -0.89 -12.37
CA LEU A 47 -4.53 -1.97 -13.32
C LEU A 47 -3.44 -3.04 -13.27
N PRO A 48 -3.77 -4.30 -13.64
CA PRO A 48 -2.75 -5.30 -13.90
C PRO A 48 -1.80 -4.85 -15.01
N CYS A 49 -0.53 -5.26 -14.93
CA CYS A 49 0.44 -4.99 -15.99
C CYS A 49 0.04 -5.73 -17.27
N ALA A 50 -0.03 -5.02 -18.40
CA ALA A 50 -0.38 -5.60 -19.68
C ALA A 50 0.71 -6.57 -20.20
N ASN A 51 1.99 -6.29 -19.89
CA ASN A 51 3.11 -7.15 -20.23
C ASN A 51 3.91 -7.50 -18.98
N ILE A 52 3.79 -8.74 -18.52
CA ILE A 52 4.48 -9.23 -17.33
C ILE A 52 5.86 -9.83 -17.64
N THR A 53 6.26 -9.92 -18.91
CA THR A 53 7.54 -10.52 -19.32
C THR A 53 8.73 -9.91 -18.57
N PRO A 54 8.88 -8.57 -18.44
CA PRO A 54 9.99 -7.99 -17.69
C PRO A 54 10.02 -8.40 -16.22
N VAL A 55 8.86 -8.62 -15.60
CA VAL A 55 8.78 -9.09 -14.20
C VAL A 55 9.18 -10.56 -14.10
N ILE A 56 8.80 -11.37 -15.08
CA ILE A 56 9.21 -12.79 -15.17
C ILE A 56 10.72 -12.89 -15.36
N ASP A 57 11.29 -12.10 -16.26
CA ASP A 57 12.74 -12.06 -16.50
C ASP A 57 13.50 -11.64 -15.24
N ALA A 58 13.01 -10.63 -14.53
CA ALA A 58 13.56 -10.22 -13.24
C ALA A 58 13.43 -11.33 -12.18
N ALA A 59 12.32 -12.06 -12.17
CA ALA A 59 12.13 -13.19 -11.26
C ALA A 59 13.15 -14.31 -11.52
N ILE A 60 13.45 -14.61 -12.77
CA ILE A 60 14.49 -15.60 -13.15
C ILE A 60 15.87 -15.16 -12.67
N ALA A 61 16.18 -13.86 -12.82
CA ALA A 61 17.47 -13.28 -12.42
C ALA A 61 17.50 -12.79 -10.96
N LEU A 62 16.52 -13.13 -10.13
CA LEU A 62 16.30 -12.49 -8.83
C LEU A 62 17.49 -12.66 -7.87
N ASP A 63 18.21 -13.78 -7.95
CA ASP A 63 19.41 -14.04 -7.14
C ASP A 63 20.61 -13.18 -7.51
N SER A 64 20.59 -12.52 -8.66
CA SER A 64 21.65 -11.63 -9.14
C SER A 64 21.55 -10.19 -8.61
N TYR A 65 20.43 -9.83 -7.98
CA TYR A 65 20.23 -8.50 -7.42
C TYR A 65 20.68 -8.43 -5.96
N ASP A 66 21.20 -7.29 -5.56
CA ASP A 66 21.62 -7.02 -4.18
C ASP A 66 20.49 -6.40 -3.35
N LEU A 67 19.64 -5.61 -3.99
CA LEU A 67 18.56 -4.87 -3.35
C LEU A 67 17.32 -4.82 -4.25
N ALA A 68 16.15 -4.87 -3.63
CA ALA A 68 14.87 -4.63 -4.27
C ALA A 68 14.21 -3.41 -3.62
N VAL A 69 13.87 -2.39 -4.41
CA VAL A 69 13.24 -1.16 -3.93
C VAL A 69 11.77 -1.14 -4.33
N PHE A 70 10.88 -1.07 -3.35
CA PHE A 70 9.45 -0.95 -3.57
C PHE A 70 8.95 0.42 -3.11
N VAL A 71 8.29 1.15 -4.01
CA VAL A 71 7.84 2.52 -3.75
C VAL A 71 6.40 2.61 -3.24
N SER A 72 5.65 1.50 -3.27
CA SER A 72 4.26 1.46 -2.79
C SER A 72 3.80 0.04 -2.44
N PRO A 73 2.78 -0.10 -1.58
CA PRO A 73 2.12 -1.39 -1.34
C PRO A 73 1.56 -2.01 -2.62
N ASN A 74 1.02 -1.23 -3.54
CA ASN A 74 0.52 -1.73 -4.82
C ASN A 74 1.62 -2.38 -5.67
N ALA A 75 2.81 -1.77 -5.71
CA ALA A 75 3.96 -2.34 -6.43
C ALA A 75 4.37 -3.68 -5.81
N ILE A 76 4.36 -3.80 -4.49
CA ILE A 76 4.66 -5.04 -3.77
C ILE A 76 3.65 -6.13 -4.14
N GLU A 77 2.35 -5.87 -3.98
CA GLU A 77 1.30 -6.84 -4.25
C GLU A 77 1.35 -7.33 -5.70
N LYS A 78 1.38 -6.41 -6.66
CA LYS A 78 1.40 -6.76 -8.09
C LYS A 78 2.66 -7.53 -8.48
N THR A 79 3.82 -7.19 -7.93
CA THR A 79 5.08 -7.89 -8.22
C THR A 79 5.10 -9.28 -7.59
N LEU A 80 4.73 -9.40 -6.31
CA LEU A 80 4.77 -10.66 -5.60
C LEU A 80 3.69 -11.64 -6.08
N ASP A 81 2.55 -11.16 -6.56
CA ASP A 81 1.53 -12.01 -7.19
C ASP A 81 2.07 -12.70 -8.47
N ILE A 82 3.04 -12.10 -9.13
CA ILE A 82 3.70 -12.68 -10.30
C ILE A 82 4.87 -13.59 -9.90
N ILE A 83 5.69 -13.16 -8.95
CA ILE A 83 6.94 -13.84 -8.58
C ILE A 83 6.70 -15.07 -7.69
N LEU A 84 5.97 -14.92 -6.60
CA LEU A 84 5.85 -15.97 -5.58
C LEU A 84 5.21 -17.27 -6.07
N PRO A 85 4.27 -17.29 -7.04
CA PRO A 85 3.79 -18.53 -7.64
C PRO A 85 4.85 -19.27 -8.46
N ARG A 86 5.93 -18.58 -8.87
CA ARG A 86 6.99 -19.10 -9.74
C ARG A 86 8.23 -19.52 -8.98
N ARG A 87 8.58 -18.79 -7.93
CA ARG A 87 9.74 -19.08 -7.10
C ARG A 87 9.64 -18.40 -5.74
N ALA A 88 10.38 -18.92 -4.77
CA ALA A 88 10.54 -18.27 -3.49
C ALA A 88 11.37 -16.98 -3.62
N TRP A 89 11.09 -16.01 -2.75
CA TRP A 89 11.91 -14.81 -2.60
C TRP A 89 13.26 -15.18 -1.97
N PRO A 90 14.40 -14.74 -2.54
CA PRO A 90 15.71 -15.05 -1.97
C PRO A 90 15.88 -14.40 -0.59
N GLU A 91 16.26 -15.18 0.41
CA GLU A 91 16.46 -14.68 1.78
C GLU A 91 17.53 -13.59 1.88
N LYS A 92 18.54 -13.63 0.99
CA LYS A 92 19.63 -12.65 0.96
C LYS A 92 19.23 -11.32 0.31
N LEU A 93 18.16 -11.31 -0.52
CA LEU A 93 17.74 -10.12 -1.24
C LEU A 93 16.98 -9.20 -0.29
N ARG A 94 17.63 -8.11 0.09
CA ARG A 94 17.04 -7.08 0.93
C ARG A 94 16.03 -6.25 0.16
N CYS A 95 14.93 -5.92 0.83
CA CYS A 95 13.93 -5.00 0.31
C CYS A 95 14.05 -3.64 1.01
N ILE A 96 14.00 -2.57 0.23
CA ILE A 96 13.91 -1.20 0.74
C ILE A 96 12.52 -0.68 0.43
N VAL A 97 11.88 -0.09 1.42
CA VAL A 97 10.55 0.52 1.31
C VAL A 97 10.54 1.94 1.86
N LEU A 98 9.58 2.75 1.42
CA LEU A 98 9.48 4.17 1.79
C LEU A 98 8.57 4.42 2.99
N GLY A 99 7.79 3.43 3.42
CA GLY A 99 6.83 3.62 4.50
C GLY A 99 6.38 2.33 5.17
N LYS A 100 5.71 2.48 6.32
CA LYS A 100 5.29 1.36 7.17
C LYS A 100 4.23 0.46 6.53
N MET A 101 3.38 0.98 5.68
CA MET A 101 2.38 0.15 4.97
C MET A 101 3.04 -0.79 3.96
N SER A 102 4.09 -0.33 3.29
CA SER A 102 4.89 -1.18 2.40
C SER A 102 5.69 -2.23 3.17
N GLU A 103 6.26 -1.86 4.31
CA GLU A 103 6.93 -2.83 5.20
C GLU A 103 5.95 -3.93 5.64
N LYS A 104 4.76 -3.56 6.09
CA LYS A 104 3.71 -4.50 6.49
C LYS A 104 3.30 -5.41 5.34
N ALA A 105 3.14 -4.86 4.13
CA ALA A 105 2.79 -5.65 2.94
C ALA A 105 3.81 -6.73 2.63
N LEU A 106 5.12 -6.43 2.72
CA LEU A 106 6.19 -7.41 2.54
C LEU A 106 6.18 -8.48 3.63
N ARG A 107 6.07 -8.09 4.90
CA ARG A 107 6.06 -9.01 6.03
C ARG A 107 4.86 -9.97 6.00
N CYS A 108 3.69 -9.48 5.61
CA CYS A 108 2.50 -10.32 5.41
C CYS A 108 2.69 -11.38 4.31
N ARG A 109 3.62 -11.16 3.37
CA ARG A 109 3.97 -12.10 2.30
C ARG A 109 5.20 -12.96 2.65
N GLY A 110 5.65 -12.92 3.90
CA GLY A 110 6.77 -13.72 4.41
C GLY A 110 8.16 -13.16 4.10
N ILE A 111 8.26 -11.92 3.62
CA ILE A 111 9.54 -11.26 3.34
C ILE A 111 9.89 -10.36 4.52
N ASN A 112 10.92 -10.76 5.30
CA ASN A 112 11.29 -10.10 6.55
C ASN A 112 12.59 -9.30 6.47
N ASN A 113 13.41 -9.53 5.43
CA ASN A 113 14.65 -8.78 5.21
C ASN A 113 14.34 -7.42 4.58
N VAL A 114 13.77 -6.51 5.38
CA VAL A 114 13.22 -5.22 4.94
C VAL A 114 13.90 -4.09 5.68
N ILE A 115 14.31 -3.07 4.93
CA ILE A 115 14.80 -1.79 5.43
C ILE A 115 13.71 -0.76 5.20
N SER A 116 13.23 -0.12 6.27
CA SER A 116 12.25 0.96 6.20
C SER A 116 12.76 2.19 6.97
N PRO A 117 12.29 3.40 6.63
CA PRO A 117 12.67 4.60 7.36
C PRO A 117 12.30 4.48 8.84
N ALA A 118 13.17 4.96 9.71
CA ALA A 118 12.84 5.23 11.10
C ALA A 118 11.89 6.44 11.15
N LEU A 119 10.80 6.34 11.91
CA LEU A 119 9.90 7.45 12.21
C LEU A 119 10.34 8.18 13.46
#